data_720e0c468f22f9178f0194b9f9c0a515
#
_entry.id   720e0c468f22f9178f0194b9f9c0a515
#
_cell.length_a   1.000
_cell.length_b   1.000
_cell.length_c   1.000
_cell.angle_alpha   90.00
_cell.angle_beta   90.00
_cell.angle_gamma   90.00
#
_symmetry.space_group_name_H-M   'P 1'
#
loop_
_entity.id
_entity.type
_entity.pdbx_description
1 polymer ?
#
loop_
_entity_poly.entity_id
_entity_poly.type
_entity_poly.pdbx_seq_one_letter_code
_entity_poly.pdbx_strand_id
1 'polypeptide(L)'
;MQQKLITFAVPCYNSAAYMRHCIETLLSAGERAEIILVDDGSVKDETPAICDEYAEKYPTIVKAIHQENGGHGEGVNQGIRNATGLYYKVVDSDDWLDTDCLKKVLDRLQSLVTRGTAPDLMICNYVYEHVEDNTTHVVRYTNVFPENRLFSWMHVGHFRPDQNLLMHSVIYRTEILHKCGMVLPKHTFYVDNIFVYQPLPFVKSMYYMDLDLYRYFIGRSDQSDNESVMVKRVDQQLRVTKHMIDCQDLDALKGEKRLRAYMLHYLSMMMAVSDIFLLLDGSAEAKEKKTALWKYLKEHTKPDVYRSVVLGVGGLTNMNFPKSDRFILGCYRFAQKVFKFN
;
A
#
# COMPACT_ATOMS: atom_id res chain seq x y z
N MET A 1 13.67 -15.51 -24.03
CA MET A 1 12.77 -14.33 -23.91
C MET A 1 13.57 -13.22 -23.26
N GLN A 2 13.43 -11.98 -23.74
CA GLN A 2 14.07 -10.84 -23.08
C GLN A 2 13.42 -10.63 -21.72
N GLN A 3 14.21 -10.38 -20.68
CA GLN A 3 13.70 -10.12 -19.32
C GLN A 3 12.82 -8.87 -19.33
N LYS A 4 11.62 -8.97 -18.77
CA LYS A 4 10.72 -7.81 -18.62
C LYS A 4 11.28 -6.84 -17.60
N LEU A 5 11.11 -5.54 -17.85
CA LEU A 5 11.58 -4.50 -16.94
C LEU A 5 10.68 -4.39 -15.71
N ILE A 6 9.36 -4.54 -15.89
CA ILE A 6 8.37 -4.41 -14.81
C ILE A 6 7.24 -5.44 -14.97
N THR A 7 6.79 -5.97 -13.85
CA THR A 7 5.53 -6.70 -13.75
C THR A 7 4.49 -5.82 -13.07
N PHE A 8 3.37 -5.61 -13.72
CA PHE A 8 2.15 -5.08 -13.11
C PHE A 8 1.27 -6.23 -12.67
N ALA A 9 0.90 -6.30 -11.40
CA ALA A 9 -0.12 -7.22 -10.91
C ALA A 9 -1.42 -6.48 -10.71
N VAL A 10 -2.48 -6.98 -11.30
CA VAL A 10 -3.82 -6.41 -11.26
C VAL A 10 -4.77 -7.42 -10.60
N PRO A 11 -5.01 -7.32 -9.29
CA PRO A 11 -6.04 -8.11 -8.63
C PRO A 11 -7.42 -7.69 -9.12
N CYS A 12 -8.22 -8.65 -9.61
CA CYS A 12 -9.52 -8.43 -10.20
C CYS A 12 -10.58 -9.25 -9.45
N TYR A 13 -11.66 -8.63 -9.02
CA TYR A 13 -12.81 -9.30 -8.43
C TYR A 13 -14.10 -8.56 -8.75
N ASN A 14 -14.92 -9.13 -9.65
CA ASN A 14 -16.14 -8.49 -10.15
C ASN A 14 -15.88 -7.04 -10.59
N SER A 15 -14.87 -6.85 -11.44
CA SER A 15 -14.34 -5.55 -11.84
C SER A 15 -14.50 -5.23 -13.34
N ALA A 16 -15.37 -5.98 -14.05
CA ALA A 16 -15.57 -5.83 -15.49
C ALA A 16 -15.89 -4.38 -15.93
N ALA A 17 -16.56 -3.60 -15.07
CA ALA A 17 -16.92 -2.22 -15.36
C ALA A 17 -15.70 -1.25 -15.44
N TYR A 18 -14.57 -1.60 -14.82
CA TYR A 18 -13.43 -0.68 -14.64
C TYR A 18 -12.14 -1.20 -15.26
N MET A 19 -11.88 -2.51 -15.19
CA MET A 19 -10.57 -3.09 -15.46
C MET A 19 -10.03 -2.84 -16.86
N ARG A 20 -10.88 -2.63 -17.87
CA ARG A 20 -10.42 -2.34 -19.24
C ARG A 20 -9.60 -1.04 -19.27
N HIS A 21 -10.06 0.02 -18.60
CA HIS A 21 -9.32 1.29 -18.55
C HIS A 21 -7.96 1.11 -17.86
N CYS A 22 -7.93 0.40 -16.73
CA CYS A 22 -6.69 0.01 -16.06
C CYS A 22 -5.72 -0.67 -17.04
N ILE A 23 -6.14 -1.77 -17.65
CA ILE A 23 -5.31 -2.59 -18.55
C ILE A 23 -4.77 -1.78 -19.73
N GLU A 24 -5.60 -0.95 -20.39
CA GLU A 24 -5.21 -0.14 -21.54
C GLU A 24 -4.09 0.85 -21.18
N THR A 25 -4.12 1.44 -19.98
CA THR A 25 -3.03 2.33 -19.55
C THR A 25 -1.72 1.56 -19.32
N LEU A 26 -1.79 0.33 -18.78
CA LEU A 26 -0.62 -0.52 -18.55
C LEU A 26 -0.02 -1.05 -19.86
N LEU A 27 -0.85 -1.35 -20.87
CA LEU A 27 -0.40 -1.76 -22.20
C LEU A 27 0.46 -0.70 -22.90
N SER A 28 0.35 0.58 -22.51
CA SER A 28 1.24 1.62 -23.02
C SER A 28 2.73 1.39 -22.74
N ALA A 29 3.06 0.52 -21.76
CA ALA A 29 4.42 0.09 -21.45
C ALA A 29 5.04 -0.80 -22.55
N GLY A 30 4.22 -1.43 -23.40
CA GLY A 30 4.64 -2.35 -24.46
C GLY A 30 5.41 -3.56 -23.94
N GLU A 31 6.33 -4.06 -24.75
CA GLU A 31 7.12 -5.25 -24.46
C GLU A 31 8.04 -5.14 -23.22
N ARG A 32 8.20 -3.95 -22.65
CA ARG A 32 8.94 -3.76 -21.40
C ARG A 32 8.19 -4.29 -20.19
N ALA A 33 6.87 -4.43 -20.28
CA ALA A 33 6.04 -4.88 -19.20
C ALA A 33 5.58 -6.32 -19.35
N GLU A 34 5.28 -6.93 -18.21
CA GLU A 34 4.41 -8.06 -18.01
C GLU A 34 3.20 -7.56 -17.21
N ILE A 35 2.00 -7.94 -17.60
CA ILE A 35 0.75 -7.61 -16.89
C ILE A 35 0.12 -8.93 -16.45
N ILE A 36 0.00 -9.14 -15.15
CA ILE A 36 -0.61 -10.32 -14.58
C ILE A 36 -2.01 -9.92 -14.06
N LEU A 37 -3.03 -10.33 -14.80
CA LEU A 37 -4.43 -10.18 -14.39
C LEU A 37 -4.79 -11.38 -13.50
N VAL A 38 -5.11 -11.12 -12.24
CA VAL A 38 -5.47 -12.17 -11.28
C VAL A 38 -6.96 -12.08 -11.00
N ASP A 39 -7.75 -12.89 -11.65
CA ASP A 39 -9.16 -13.06 -11.34
C ASP A 39 -9.33 -13.88 -10.07
N ASP A 40 -9.80 -13.24 -9.02
CA ASP A 40 -9.99 -13.79 -7.69
C ASP A 40 -11.37 -14.45 -7.51
N GLY A 41 -11.76 -15.27 -8.49
CA GLY A 41 -13.00 -16.04 -8.45
C GLY A 41 -14.23 -15.16 -8.68
N SER A 42 -14.20 -14.32 -9.69
CA SER A 42 -15.34 -13.49 -10.10
C SER A 42 -16.47 -14.36 -10.67
N VAL A 43 -17.68 -14.15 -10.16
CA VAL A 43 -18.88 -14.92 -10.56
C VAL A 43 -20.07 -14.04 -10.92
N LYS A 44 -19.95 -12.71 -10.78
CA LYS A 44 -21.07 -11.78 -10.95
C LYS A 44 -21.06 -11.01 -12.26
N ASP A 45 -19.92 -11.02 -12.95
CA ASP A 45 -19.69 -10.26 -14.17
C ASP A 45 -18.69 -10.93 -15.11
N GLU A 46 -18.34 -10.27 -16.20
CA GLU A 46 -17.46 -10.79 -17.25
C GLU A 46 -15.95 -10.64 -16.95
N THR A 47 -15.55 -10.37 -15.68
CA THR A 47 -14.14 -10.23 -15.31
C THR A 47 -13.26 -11.38 -15.83
N PRO A 48 -13.62 -12.68 -15.64
CA PRO A 48 -12.79 -13.78 -16.13
C PRO A 48 -12.62 -13.75 -17.65
N ALA A 49 -13.71 -13.51 -18.40
CA ALA A 49 -13.68 -13.45 -19.87
C ALA A 49 -12.82 -12.27 -20.37
N ILE A 50 -12.84 -11.13 -19.69
CA ILE A 50 -11.98 -9.97 -20.02
C ILE A 50 -10.50 -10.32 -19.76
N CYS A 51 -10.17 -11.04 -18.68
CA CYS A 51 -8.81 -11.49 -18.44
C CYS A 51 -8.29 -12.36 -19.58
N ASP A 52 -9.10 -13.34 -20.03
CA ASP A 52 -8.76 -14.24 -21.14
C ASP A 52 -8.65 -13.48 -22.47
N GLU A 53 -9.58 -12.58 -22.76
CA GLU A 53 -9.54 -11.72 -23.97
C GLU A 53 -8.21 -10.98 -24.10
N TYR A 54 -7.75 -10.33 -23.00
CA TYR A 54 -6.49 -9.58 -23.04
C TYR A 54 -5.27 -10.50 -23.10
N ALA A 55 -5.29 -11.64 -22.44
CA ALA A 55 -4.21 -12.63 -22.51
C ALA A 55 -4.08 -13.24 -23.91
N GLU A 56 -5.19 -13.50 -24.61
CA GLU A 56 -5.19 -13.97 -26.00
C GLU A 56 -4.71 -12.88 -26.97
N LYS A 57 -5.16 -11.64 -26.76
CA LYS A 57 -4.83 -10.51 -27.63
C LYS A 57 -3.36 -10.05 -27.49
N TYR A 58 -2.79 -10.17 -26.30
CA TYR A 58 -1.43 -9.70 -25.97
C TYR A 58 -0.58 -10.79 -25.30
N PRO A 59 -0.36 -11.97 -25.92
CA PRO A 59 0.20 -13.16 -25.27
C PRO A 59 1.66 -12.99 -24.80
N THR A 60 2.38 -11.97 -25.28
CA THR A 60 3.75 -11.66 -24.83
C THR A 60 3.80 -10.68 -23.66
N ILE A 61 2.67 -10.01 -23.36
CA ILE A 61 2.60 -8.94 -22.36
C ILE A 61 1.65 -9.35 -21.21
N VAL A 62 0.48 -9.90 -21.53
CA VAL A 62 -0.60 -10.19 -20.57
C VAL A 62 -0.66 -11.66 -20.24
N LYS A 63 -0.83 -11.96 -18.95
CA LYS A 63 -1.07 -13.29 -18.40
C LYS A 63 -2.32 -13.25 -17.54
N ALA A 64 -3.29 -14.11 -17.80
CA ALA A 64 -4.45 -14.32 -16.94
C ALA A 64 -4.18 -15.46 -15.94
N ILE A 65 -4.60 -15.26 -14.70
CA ILE A 65 -4.58 -16.27 -13.63
C ILE A 65 -5.96 -16.28 -13.00
N HIS A 66 -6.63 -17.42 -12.99
CA HIS A 66 -7.89 -17.62 -12.31
C HIS A 66 -7.67 -18.43 -11.04
N GLN A 67 -8.28 -18.02 -9.94
CA GLN A 67 -8.18 -18.70 -8.65
C GLN A 67 -9.51 -18.69 -7.91
N GLU A 68 -9.64 -19.56 -6.91
CA GLU A 68 -10.70 -19.41 -5.92
C GLU A 68 -10.52 -18.12 -5.14
N ASN A 69 -11.63 -17.48 -4.76
CA ASN A 69 -11.56 -16.22 -4.04
C ASN A 69 -10.70 -16.34 -2.77
N GLY A 70 -9.62 -15.59 -2.73
CA GLY A 70 -8.70 -15.49 -1.61
C GLY A 70 -8.62 -14.07 -1.04
N GLY A 71 -9.31 -13.12 -1.68
CA GLY A 71 -9.27 -11.69 -1.39
C GLY A 71 -8.09 -10.99 -2.03
N HIS A 72 -8.11 -9.65 -2.02
CA HIS A 72 -7.14 -8.78 -2.67
C HIS A 72 -5.67 -9.18 -2.39
N GLY A 73 -5.34 -9.47 -1.12
CA GLY A 73 -3.98 -9.88 -0.74
C GLY A 73 -3.51 -11.16 -1.44
N GLU A 74 -4.38 -12.13 -1.66
CA GLU A 74 -4.00 -13.34 -2.39
C GLU A 74 -3.80 -13.06 -3.88
N GLY A 75 -4.58 -12.13 -4.46
CA GLY A 75 -4.33 -11.64 -5.82
C GLY A 75 -2.92 -11.03 -5.95
N VAL A 76 -2.51 -10.20 -4.99
CA VAL A 76 -1.15 -9.64 -4.93
C VAL A 76 -0.09 -10.73 -4.74
N ASN A 77 -0.33 -11.71 -3.86
CA ASN A 77 0.58 -12.85 -3.65
C ASN A 77 0.78 -13.66 -4.95
N GLN A 78 -0.29 -13.90 -5.70
CA GLN A 78 -0.20 -14.55 -7.01
C GLN A 78 0.64 -13.75 -8.00
N GLY A 79 0.41 -12.44 -8.03
CA GLY A 79 1.23 -11.52 -8.81
C GLY A 79 2.72 -11.65 -8.49
N ILE A 80 3.10 -11.60 -7.21
CA ILE A 80 4.50 -11.74 -6.75
C ILE A 80 5.09 -13.10 -7.15
N ARG A 81 4.35 -14.20 -6.92
CA ARG A 81 4.82 -15.57 -7.26
C ARG A 81 5.07 -15.78 -8.75
N ASN A 82 4.33 -15.07 -9.60
CA ASN A 82 4.40 -15.22 -11.05
C ASN A 82 5.17 -14.13 -11.77
N ALA A 83 5.65 -13.09 -11.04
CA ALA A 83 6.36 -11.97 -11.61
C ALA A 83 7.71 -12.37 -12.22
N THR A 84 7.96 -11.98 -13.47
CA THR A 84 9.22 -12.18 -14.18
C THR A 84 9.98 -10.87 -14.43
N GLY A 85 9.32 -9.74 -14.21
CA GLY A 85 9.93 -8.41 -14.35
C GLY A 85 10.94 -8.10 -13.26
N LEU A 86 11.94 -7.29 -13.58
CA LEU A 86 12.93 -6.80 -12.61
C LEU A 86 12.29 -5.98 -11.49
N TYR A 87 11.21 -5.28 -11.80
CA TYR A 87 10.42 -4.48 -10.88
C TYR A 87 9.00 -4.98 -10.81
N TYR A 88 8.33 -4.66 -9.72
CA TYR A 88 6.97 -5.08 -9.44
C TYR A 88 6.13 -3.90 -8.94
N LYS A 89 4.92 -3.78 -9.45
CA LYS A 89 3.93 -2.80 -9.00
C LYS A 89 2.55 -3.42 -8.99
N VAL A 90 1.82 -3.22 -7.90
CA VAL A 90 0.38 -3.49 -7.85
C VAL A 90 -0.37 -2.31 -8.45
N VAL A 91 -1.38 -2.60 -9.26
CA VAL A 91 -2.36 -1.62 -9.74
C VAL A 91 -3.74 -2.22 -9.52
N ASP A 92 -4.57 -1.57 -8.73
CA ASP A 92 -5.93 -2.02 -8.48
C ASP A 92 -6.77 -1.90 -9.76
N SER A 93 -7.70 -2.83 -9.96
CA SER A 93 -8.41 -2.98 -11.24
C SER A 93 -9.36 -1.82 -11.57
N ASP A 94 -9.68 -0.98 -10.58
CA ASP A 94 -10.48 0.25 -10.72
C ASP A 94 -9.63 1.52 -10.85
N ASP A 95 -8.31 1.40 -10.72
CA ASP A 95 -7.34 2.47 -10.84
C ASP A 95 -6.62 2.45 -12.19
N TRP A 96 -5.79 3.46 -12.46
CA TRP A 96 -4.99 3.52 -13.70
C TRP A 96 -3.66 4.25 -13.51
N LEU A 97 -2.80 4.17 -14.52
CA LEU A 97 -1.55 4.92 -14.55
C LEU A 97 -1.61 6.02 -15.62
N ASP A 98 -1.03 7.18 -15.32
CA ASP A 98 -0.77 8.20 -16.30
C ASP A 98 0.28 7.70 -17.31
N THR A 99 -0.08 7.61 -18.59
CA THR A 99 0.73 6.95 -19.63
C THR A 99 2.02 7.70 -19.94
N ASP A 100 1.99 9.04 -19.88
CA ASP A 100 3.19 9.86 -20.10
C ASP A 100 4.17 9.76 -18.93
N CYS A 101 3.65 9.75 -17.70
CA CYS A 101 4.44 9.50 -16.51
C CYS A 101 5.01 8.09 -16.51
N LEU A 102 4.21 7.08 -16.88
CA LEU A 102 4.65 5.70 -16.99
C LEU A 102 5.82 5.55 -17.96
N LYS A 103 5.74 6.15 -19.15
CA LYS A 103 6.83 6.16 -20.12
C LYS A 103 8.12 6.73 -19.52
N LYS A 104 8.05 7.89 -18.85
CA LYS A 104 9.20 8.53 -18.19
C LYS A 104 9.81 7.64 -17.10
N VAL A 105 8.97 6.98 -16.29
CA VAL A 105 9.41 6.05 -15.26
C VAL A 105 10.13 4.86 -15.87
N LEU A 106 9.58 4.23 -16.89
CA LEU A 106 10.18 3.09 -17.56
C LEU A 106 11.50 3.45 -18.25
N ASP A 107 11.58 4.61 -18.92
CA ASP A 107 12.81 5.10 -19.54
C ASP A 107 13.90 5.34 -18.49
N ARG A 108 13.52 5.89 -17.34
CA ARG A 108 14.45 6.10 -16.22
C ARG A 108 14.91 4.77 -15.62
N LEU A 109 14.00 3.84 -15.31
CA LEU A 109 14.32 2.51 -14.79
C LEU A 109 15.27 1.76 -15.74
N GLN A 110 14.96 1.75 -17.05
CA GLN A 110 15.81 1.11 -18.04
C GLN A 110 17.22 1.70 -18.06
N SER A 111 17.33 3.03 -17.99
CA SER A 111 18.63 3.72 -17.94
C SER A 111 19.42 3.35 -16.68
N LEU A 112 18.77 3.29 -15.50
CA LEU A 112 19.41 2.93 -14.24
C LEU A 112 19.86 1.46 -14.24
N VAL A 113 19.04 0.55 -14.76
CA VAL A 113 19.37 -0.87 -14.92
C VAL A 113 20.57 -1.04 -15.84
N THR A 114 20.58 -0.39 -17.01
CA THR A 114 21.70 -0.47 -17.98
C THR A 114 23.00 0.05 -17.39
N ARG A 115 22.96 1.01 -16.48
CA ARG A 115 24.14 1.58 -15.80
C ARG A 115 24.59 0.75 -14.57
N GLY A 116 23.87 -0.32 -14.23
CA GLY A 116 24.16 -1.10 -13.01
C GLY A 116 23.83 -0.37 -11.69
N THR A 117 22.97 0.66 -11.75
CA THR A 117 22.57 1.50 -10.60
C THR A 117 21.09 1.39 -10.30
N ALA A 118 20.51 0.22 -10.54
CA ALA A 118 19.10 -0.06 -10.32
C ALA A 118 18.72 0.09 -8.83
N PRO A 119 17.75 0.94 -8.47
CA PRO A 119 17.30 1.08 -7.08
C PRO A 119 16.50 -0.14 -6.61
N ASP A 120 16.47 -0.36 -5.30
CA ASP A 120 15.61 -1.38 -4.69
C ASP A 120 14.15 -0.94 -4.66
N LEU A 121 13.92 0.38 -4.55
CA LEU A 121 12.60 0.99 -4.50
C LEU A 121 12.58 2.27 -5.35
N MET A 122 11.69 2.33 -6.34
CA MET A 122 11.32 3.58 -7.00
C MET A 122 10.02 4.10 -6.42
N ILE A 123 9.96 5.41 -6.21
CA ILE A 123 8.82 6.11 -5.62
C ILE A 123 8.32 7.17 -6.60
N CYS A 124 7.01 7.23 -6.79
CA CYS A 124 6.32 8.29 -7.52
C CYS A 124 5.15 8.82 -6.70
N ASN A 125 4.59 9.95 -7.11
CA ASN A 125 3.37 10.48 -6.52
C ASN A 125 2.16 9.61 -6.90
N TYR A 126 1.07 9.82 -6.17
CA TYR A 126 -0.24 9.35 -6.57
C TYR A 126 -1.28 10.47 -6.42
N VAL A 127 -2.38 10.31 -7.11
CA VAL A 127 -3.43 11.32 -7.22
C VAL A 127 -4.76 10.68 -6.83
N TYR A 128 -5.44 11.26 -5.87
CA TYR A 128 -6.85 10.95 -5.62
C TYR A 128 -7.70 11.60 -6.70
N GLU A 129 -8.45 10.79 -7.46
CA GLU A 129 -9.34 11.22 -8.53
C GLU A 129 -10.78 11.15 -8.04
N HIS A 130 -11.32 12.28 -7.62
CA HIS A 130 -12.74 12.41 -7.23
C HIS A 130 -13.56 12.65 -8.49
N VAL A 131 -13.98 11.55 -9.15
CA VAL A 131 -14.65 11.63 -10.46
C VAL A 131 -16.01 12.31 -10.37
N GLU A 132 -16.74 12.15 -9.27
CA GLU A 132 -18.06 12.78 -9.07
C GLU A 132 -17.97 14.32 -9.04
N ASP A 133 -16.93 14.87 -8.39
CA ASP A 133 -16.74 16.31 -8.23
C ASP A 133 -15.76 16.89 -9.27
N ASN A 134 -15.17 16.05 -10.11
CA ASN A 134 -14.10 16.39 -11.05
C ASN A 134 -12.96 17.17 -10.39
N THR A 135 -12.57 16.72 -9.18
CA THR A 135 -11.46 17.32 -8.42
C THR A 135 -10.36 16.29 -8.20
N THR A 136 -9.13 16.77 -8.06
CA THR A 136 -7.97 15.92 -7.82
C THR A 136 -7.18 16.39 -6.61
N HIS A 137 -6.59 15.45 -5.89
CA HIS A 137 -5.64 15.76 -4.82
C HIS A 137 -4.36 14.94 -4.98
N VAL A 138 -3.22 15.62 -5.14
CA VAL A 138 -1.93 14.98 -5.38
C VAL A 138 -1.18 14.80 -4.06
N VAL A 139 -0.73 13.58 -3.78
CA VAL A 139 0.19 13.29 -2.68
C VAL A 139 1.62 13.24 -3.23
N ARG A 140 2.42 14.25 -2.87
CA ARG A 140 3.81 14.42 -3.31
C ARG A 140 4.78 14.22 -2.15
N TYR A 141 6.00 13.81 -2.48
CA TYR A 141 7.04 13.51 -1.50
C TYR A 141 8.30 14.38 -1.65
N THR A 142 8.20 15.53 -2.31
CA THR A 142 9.32 16.46 -2.57
C THR A 142 9.96 17.00 -1.28
N ASN A 143 9.20 17.06 -0.17
CA ASN A 143 9.71 17.41 1.16
C ASN A 143 10.40 16.24 1.89
N VAL A 144 10.24 15.00 1.37
CA VAL A 144 10.72 13.78 2.03
C VAL A 144 11.91 13.19 1.30
N PHE A 145 11.87 13.12 -0.02
CA PHE A 145 12.84 12.41 -0.83
C PHE A 145 13.64 13.32 -1.76
N PRO A 146 14.94 13.07 -1.90
CA PRO A 146 15.74 13.71 -2.94
C PRO A 146 15.27 13.28 -4.34
N GLU A 147 15.01 14.26 -5.22
CA GLU A 147 14.53 14.01 -6.56
C GLU A 147 15.61 13.58 -7.54
N ASN A 148 15.27 12.69 -8.47
CA ASN A 148 16.02 12.33 -9.67
C ASN A 148 17.47 11.88 -9.41
N ARG A 149 17.75 11.32 -8.24
CA ARG A 149 19.03 10.72 -7.86
C ARG A 149 18.83 9.51 -6.98
N LEU A 150 19.84 8.63 -6.93
CA LEU A 150 19.88 7.54 -5.97
C LEU A 150 20.12 8.10 -4.55
N PHE A 151 19.40 7.54 -3.59
CA PHE A 151 19.57 7.86 -2.19
C PHE A 151 19.27 6.63 -1.30
N SER A 152 19.67 6.73 -0.04
CA SER A 152 19.38 5.74 0.99
C SER A 152 18.52 6.36 2.10
N TRP A 153 18.12 5.56 3.08
CA TRP A 153 17.37 6.03 4.24
C TRP A 153 18.01 7.22 4.95
N MET A 154 19.33 7.36 4.93
CA MET A 154 20.04 8.50 5.53
C MET A 154 19.64 9.86 4.96
N HIS A 155 19.12 9.89 3.73
CA HIS A 155 18.74 11.12 3.02
C HIS A 155 17.24 11.43 3.10
N VAL A 156 16.47 10.54 3.73
CA VAL A 156 15.01 10.70 3.87
C VAL A 156 14.69 11.83 4.84
N GLY A 157 13.83 12.76 4.42
CA GLY A 157 13.33 13.86 5.24
C GLY A 157 12.25 13.44 6.24
N HIS A 158 11.46 14.39 6.66
CA HIS A 158 10.34 14.14 7.57
C HIS A 158 9.03 14.06 6.81
N PHE A 159 8.30 12.96 7.04
CA PHE A 159 6.93 12.84 6.56
C PHE A 159 6.02 13.77 7.35
N ARG A 160 5.10 14.44 6.68
CA ARG A 160 4.02 15.15 7.34
C ARG A 160 3.03 14.13 7.94
N PRO A 161 2.18 14.54 8.90
CA PRO A 161 1.18 13.62 9.50
C PRO A 161 0.21 13.01 8.49
N ASP A 162 -0.03 13.67 7.36
CA ASP A 162 -0.88 13.26 6.24
C ASP A 162 -0.13 12.49 5.15
N GLN A 163 1.18 12.27 5.30
CA GLN A 163 2.02 11.59 4.33
C GLN A 163 2.51 10.24 4.83
N ASN A 164 2.25 9.21 4.05
CA ASN A 164 2.86 7.88 4.19
C ASN A 164 3.14 7.30 2.81
N LEU A 165 4.06 6.36 2.73
CA LEU A 165 4.16 5.53 1.54
C LEU A 165 2.94 4.61 1.49
N LEU A 166 2.23 4.64 0.38
CA LEU A 166 1.15 3.71 0.07
C LEU A 166 1.55 2.79 -1.08
N MET A 167 0.85 1.69 -1.27
CA MET A 167 1.03 0.75 -2.38
C MET A 167 1.01 1.48 -3.74
N HIS A 168 0.21 2.53 -3.85
CA HIS A 168 0.08 3.36 -5.05
C HIS A 168 1.39 4.07 -5.42
N SER A 169 2.21 4.46 -4.44
CA SER A 169 3.45 5.24 -4.66
C SER A 169 4.70 4.40 -4.92
N VAL A 170 4.69 3.10 -4.62
CA VAL A 170 5.88 2.27 -4.62
C VAL A 170 5.99 1.35 -5.84
N ILE A 171 7.22 1.19 -6.33
CA ILE A 171 7.61 0.19 -7.34
C ILE A 171 8.83 -0.52 -6.77
N TYR A 172 8.65 -1.74 -6.29
CA TYR A 172 9.71 -2.52 -5.69
C TYR A 172 10.53 -3.28 -6.73
N ARG A 173 11.82 -3.44 -6.49
CA ARG A 173 12.60 -4.47 -7.16
C ARG A 173 12.02 -5.83 -6.74
N THR A 174 11.67 -6.67 -7.71
CA THR A 174 10.97 -7.95 -7.46
C THR A 174 11.72 -8.84 -6.48
N GLU A 175 13.05 -8.83 -6.56
CA GLU A 175 13.94 -9.56 -5.64
C GLU A 175 13.72 -9.18 -4.16
N ILE A 176 13.40 -7.91 -3.87
CA ILE A 176 13.15 -7.43 -2.49
C ILE A 176 11.88 -8.09 -1.93
N LEU A 177 10.83 -8.21 -2.74
CA LEU A 177 9.58 -8.86 -2.33
C LEU A 177 9.77 -10.36 -2.06
N HIS A 178 10.61 -11.04 -2.86
CA HIS A 178 10.95 -12.43 -2.59
C HIS A 178 11.81 -12.58 -1.33
N LYS A 179 12.82 -11.72 -1.15
CA LYS A 179 13.72 -11.76 0.01
C LYS A 179 13.03 -11.48 1.34
N CYS A 180 12.05 -10.61 1.37
CA CYS A 180 11.33 -10.30 2.61
C CYS A 180 10.35 -11.40 3.04
N GLY A 181 10.11 -12.40 2.20
CA GLY A 181 9.25 -13.55 2.51
C GLY A 181 7.79 -13.16 2.80
N MET A 182 7.34 -12.02 2.25
CA MET A 182 6.00 -11.52 2.51
C MET A 182 4.93 -12.44 1.93
N VAL A 183 3.94 -12.74 2.75
CA VAL A 183 2.69 -13.41 2.35
C VAL A 183 1.54 -12.62 2.96
N LEU A 184 0.77 -11.96 2.11
CA LEU A 184 -0.40 -11.20 2.55
C LEU A 184 -1.52 -12.14 2.99
N PRO A 185 -2.20 -11.86 4.11
CA PRO A 185 -3.27 -12.72 4.61
C PRO A 185 -4.48 -12.71 3.67
N LYS A 186 -5.06 -13.92 3.46
CA LYS A 186 -6.28 -14.10 2.67
C LYS A 186 -7.49 -13.43 3.34
N HIS A 187 -8.48 -13.05 2.51
CA HIS A 187 -9.75 -12.46 2.96
C HIS A 187 -9.57 -11.33 3.98
N THR A 188 -8.55 -10.48 3.73
CA THR A 188 -8.20 -9.38 4.61
C THR A 188 -8.03 -8.12 3.78
N PHE A 189 -8.76 -7.05 4.13
CA PHE A 189 -8.56 -5.72 3.59
C PHE A 189 -7.39 -5.03 4.30
N TYR A 190 -6.94 -3.90 3.77
CA TYR A 190 -5.85 -3.06 4.34
C TYR A 190 -4.46 -3.74 4.32
N VAL A 191 -4.30 -4.81 3.55
CA VAL A 191 -3.03 -5.54 3.38
C VAL A 191 -1.99 -4.75 2.58
N ASP A 192 -2.40 -3.71 1.88
CA ASP A 192 -1.56 -2.69 1.24
C ASP A 192 -0.54 -2.09 2.22
N ASN A 193 -0.93 -1.92 3.49
CA ASN A 193 -0.03 -1.48 4.55
C ASN A 193 1.09 -2.49 4.84
N ILE A 194 0.78 -3.80 4.82
CA ILE A 194 1.81 -4.86 4.95
C ILE A 194 2.72 -4.85 3.72
N PHE A 195 2.14 -4.73 2.51
CA PHE A 195 2.87 -4.69 1.25
C PHE A 195 3.91 -3.58 1.21
N VAL A 196 3.60 -2.42 1.77
CA VAL A 196 4.56 -1.32 1.88
C VAL A 196 5.55 -1.54 3.01
N TYR A 197 5.07 -1.92 4.20
CA TYR A 197 5.85 -1.90 5.43
C TYR A 197 6.89 -3.03 5.53
N GLN A 198 6.48 -4.26 5.22
CA GLN A 198 7.32 -5.44 5.46
C GLN A 198 8.62 -5.47 4.63
N PRO A 199 8.66 -5.00 3.36
CA PRO A 199 9.90 -5.00 2.57
C PRO A 199 10.91 -3.91 2.93
N LEU A 200 10.52 -2.85 3.67
CA LEU A 200 11.37 -1.66 3.89
C LEU A 200 12.76 -1.95 4.47
N PRO A 201 12.96 -2.90 5.42
CA PRO A 201 14.29 -3.22 5.94
C PRO A 201 15.27 -3.80 4.89
N PHE A 202 14.73 -4.32 3.79
CA PHE A 202 15.50 -4.89 2.68
C PHE A 202 15.89 -3.84 1.63
N VAL A 203 15.27 -2.65 1.68
CA VAL A 203 15.54 -1.53 0.77
C VAL A 203 16.78 -0.76 1.22
N LYS A 204 17.85 -0.78 0.40
CA LYS A 204 19.11 -0.06 0.65
C LYS A 204 19.24 1.16 -0.24
N SER A 205 18.67 1.12 -1.44
CA SER A 205 18.73 2.19 -2.42
C SER A 205 17.34 2.55 -2.94
N MET A 206 17.10 3.85 -3.05
CA MET A 206 15.83 4.39 -3.48
C MET A 206 16.04 5.42 -4.59
N TYR A 207 14.98 5.65 -5.38
CA TYR A 207 14.92 6.70 -6.39
C TYR A 207 13.54 7.31 -6.38
N TYR A 208 13.43 8.63 -6.30
CA TYR A 208 12.15 9.34 -6.34
C TYR A 208 12.04 10.18 -7.61
N MET A 209 10.89 10.09 -8.26
CA MET A 209 10.50 10.96 -9.38
C MET A 209 9.24 11.72 -8.98
N ASP A 210 9.27 13.05 -9.05
CA ASP A 210 8.09 13.90 -8.85
C ASP A 210 7.17 13.81 -10.08
N LEU A 211 6.54 12.65 -10.23
CA LEU A 211 5.60 12.31 -11.31
C LEU A 211 4.30 11.80 -10.71
N ASP A 212 3.19 12.35 -11.15
CA ASP A 212 1.83 12.00 -10.71
C ASP A 212 1.37 10.73 -11.45
N LEU A 213 2.05 9.60 -11.16
CA LEU A 213 1.97 8.35 -11.92
C LEU A 213 0.67 7.60 -11.70
N TYR A 214 0.31 7.37 -10.43
CA TYR A 214 -0.82 6.51 -10.06
C TYR A 214 -2.08 7.36 -9.88
N ARG A 215 -3.18 6.95 -10.50
CA ARG A 215 -4.49 7.59 -10.44
C ARG A 215 -5.42 6.71 -9.64
N TYR A 216 -5.71 7.12 -8.42
CA TYR A 216 -6.56 6.39 -7.48
C TYR A 216 -7.99 6.89 -7.59
N PHE A 217 -8.88 6.03 -8.07
CA PHE A 217 -10.30 6.35 -8.26
C PHE A 217 -11.02 6.42 -6.91
N ILE A 218 -11.65 7.56 -6.61
CA ILE A 218 -12.47 7.77 -5.40
C ILE A 218 -13.88 8.19 -5.80
N GLY A 219 -14.88 7.68 -5.08
CA GLY A 219 -16.29 8.08 -5.23
C GLY A 219 -17.28 6.93 -5.28
N ARG A 220 -16.82 5.66 -5.20
CA ARG A 220 -17.74 4.53 -5.12
C ARG A 220 -18.18 4.30 -3.68
N SER A 221 -19.50 4.09 -3.49
CA SER A 221 -20.10 3.84 -2.18
C SER A 221 -19.67 2.53 -1.52
N ASP A 222 -19.10 1.58 -2.29
CA ASP A 222 -18.66 0.27 -1.85
C ASP A 222 -17.15 0.17 -1.58
N GLN A 223 -16.41 1.29 -1.70
CA GLN A 223 -14.97 1.32 -1.45
C GLN A 223 -14.63 0.94 -0.01
N SER A 224 -13.47 0.28 0.14
CA SER A 224 -13.03 -0.28 1.43
C SER A 224 -12.61 0.78 2.45
N ASP A 225 -12.30 1.99 2.02
CA ASP A 225 -11.89 3.13 2.83
C ASP A 225 -13.06 3.94 3.43
N ASN A 226 -14.30 3.56 3.13
CA ASN A 226 -15.48 4.16 3.73
C ASN A 226 -15.53 3.88 5.25
N GLU A 227 -15.61 4.92 6.10
CA GLU A 227 -15.58 4.79 7.57
C GLU A 227 -16.56 3.73 8.11
N SER A 228 -17.80 3.72 7.61
CA SER A 228 -18.80 2.73 8.03
C SER A 228 -18.43 1.28 7.65
N VAL A 229 -17.71 1.11 6.56
CA VAL A 229 -17.18 -0.18 6.11
C VAL A 229 -16.00 -0.59 6.97
N MET A 230 -15.09 0.34 7.28
CA MET A 230 -13.91 0.11 8.09
C MET A 230 -14.27 -0.29 9.52
N VAL A 231 -15.26 0.36 10.15
CA VAL A 231 -15.76 -0.03 11.47
C VAL A 231 -16.27 -1.48 11.46
N LYS A 232 -17.07 -1.85 10.45
CA LYS A 232 -17.57 -3.24 10.32
C LYS A 232 -16.45 -4.28 10.08
N ARG A 233 -15.31 -3.85 9.54
CA ARG A 233 -14.16 -4.69 9.21
C ARG A 233 -12.99 -4.51 10.17
N VAL A 234 -13.23 -3.94 11.35
CA VAL A 234 -12.16 -3.61 12.31
C VAL A 234 -11.29 -4.82 12.68
N ASP A 235 -11.86 -6.03 12.73
CA ASP A 235 -11.07 -7.24 13.00
C ASP A 235 -10.01 -7.51 11.93
N GLN A 236 -10.24 -7.11 10.68
CA GLN A 236 -9.25 -7.23 9.62
C GLN A 236 -8.15 -6.17 9.79
N GLN A 237 -8.51 -4.93 10.16
CA GLN A 237 -7.55 -3.90 10.53
C GLN A 237 -6.67 -4.34 11.69
N LEU A 238 -7.24 -4.95 12.74
CA LEU A 238 -6.49 -5.50 13.87
C LEU A 238 -5.54 -6.62 13.44
N ARG A 239 -5.96 -7.48 12.50
CA ARG A 239 -5.11 -8.55 11.94
C ARG A 239 -3.90 -7.97 11.22
N VAL A 240 -4.11 -6.95 10.37
CA VAL A 240 -3.02 -6.24 9.67
C VAL A 240 -2.08 -5.57 10.67
N THR A 241 -2.60 -4.85 11.67
CA THR A 241 -1.78 -4.18 12.67
C THR A 241 -0.95 -5.17 13.49
N LYS A 242 -1.52 -6.31 13.89
CA LYS A 242 -0.77 -7.39 14.56
C LYS A 242 0.31 -7.98 13.66
N HIS A 243 0.01 -8.23 12.38
CA HIS A 243 1.02 -8.67 11.42
C HIS A 243 2.18 -7.67 11.33
N MET A 244 1.91 -6.37 11.28
CA MET A 244 2.95 -5.33 11.23
C MET A 244 3.76 -5.26 12.54
N ILE A 245 3.18 -5.60 13.69
CA ILE A 245 3.91 -5.74 14.96
C ILE A 245 4.91 -6.91 14.88
N ASP A 246 4.50 -8.04 14.30
CA ASP A 246 5.26 -9.28 14.32
C ASP A 246 6.27 -9.42 13.17
N CYS A 247 6.00 -8.81 12.01
CA CYS A 247 6.76 -9.08 10.78
C CYS A 247 8.19 -8.51 10.80
N GLN A 248 8.53 -7.60 11.74
CA GLN A 248 9.84 -6.95 11.77
C GLN A 248 10.34 -6.75 13.21
N ASP A 249 11.58 -7.13 13.47
CA ASP A 249 12.30 -6.75 14.69
C ASP A 249 12.85 -5.32 14.55
N LEU A 250 12.06 -4.33 14.97
CA LEU A 250 12.46 -2.92 14.95
C LEU A 250 13.65 -2.62 15.87
N ASP A 251 13.97 -3.50 16.81
CA ASP A 251 15.15 -3.35 17.66
C ASP A 251 16.43 -3.63 16.87
N ALA A 252 16.41 -4.58 15.96
CA ALA A 252 17.50 -4.87 15.05
C ALA A 252 17.84 -3.70 14.10
N LEU A 253 16.92 -2.77 13.91
CA LEU A 253 17.09 -1.58 13.06
C LEU A 253 17.70 -0.36 13.79
N LYS A 254 18.23 -0.51 15.00
CA LYS A 254 18.81 0.63 15.76
C LYS A 254 19.93 1.36 15.02
N GLY A 255 20.67 0.67 14.18
CA GLY A 255 21.71 1.26 13.32
C GLY A 255 21.16 2.11 12.17
N GLU A 256 19.95 1.82 11.70
CA GLU A 256 19.25 2.48 10.58
C GLU A 256 18.25 3.51 11.11
N LYS A 257 18.74 4.54 11.79
CA LYS A 257 17.92 5.47 12.60
C LYS A 257 16.69 6.04 11.88
N ARG A 258 16.84 6.46 10.60
CA ARG A 258 15.73 7.09 9.85
C ARG A 258 14.70 6.06 9.38
N LEU A 259 15.15 4.89 8.91
CA LEU A 259 14.26 3.77 8.59
C LEU A 259 13.46 3.37 9.82
N ARG A 260 14.16 3.12 10.94
CA ARG A 260 13.51 2.74 12.20
C ARG A 260 12.49 3.78 12.66
N ALA A 261 12.84 5.07 12.59
CA ALA A 261 11.94 6.16 12.96
C ALA A 261 10.67 6.17 12.08
N TYR A 262 10.83 5.98 10.76
CA TYR A 262 9.71 5.88 9.84
C TYR A 262 8.82 4.67 10.14
N MET A 263 9.40 3.50 10.34
CA MET A 263 8.65 2.28 10.64
C MET A 263 7.92 2.36 11.99
N LEU A 264 8.53 2.97 13.01
CA LEU A 264 7.87 3.24 14.30
C LEU A 264 6.71 4.22 14.16
N HIS A 265 6.89 5.28 13.34
CA HIS A 265 5.81 6.21 13.04
C HIS A 265 4.65 5.51 12.33
N TYR A 266 4.93 4.70 11.32
CA TYR A 266 3.92 3.94 10.59
C TYR A 266 3.15 2.98 11.51
N LEU A 267 3.87 2.21 12.34
CA LEU A 267 3.25 1.32 13.30
C LEU A 267 2.38 2.08 14.30
N SER A 268 2.85 3.24 14.80
CA SER A 268 2.09 4.12 15.70
C SER A 268 0.81 4.65 15.04
N MET A 269 0.87 4.98 13.75
CA MET A 269 -0.31 5.37 12.96
C MET A 269 -1.29 4.21 12.83
N MET A 270 -0.83 3.00 12.53
CA MET A 270 -1.70 1.82 12.42
C MET A 270 -2.39 1.48 13.74
N MET A 271 -1.71 1.66 14.87
CA MET A 271 -2.32 1.56 16.20
C MET A 271 -3.42 2.62 16.38
N ALA A 272 -3.13 3.88 16.00
CA ALA A 272 -4.12 4.96 16.10
C ALA A 272 -5.36 4.72 15.23
N VAL A 273 -5.19 4.28 14.00
CA VAL A 273 -6.31 3.93 13.09
C VAL A 273 -7.15 2.80 13.70
N SER A 274 -6.52 1.76 14.22
CA SER A 274 -7.19 0.64 14.89
C SER A 274 -8.01 1.12 16.09
N ASP A 275 -7.42 1.98 16.93
CA ASP A 275 -8.08 2.55 18.10
C ASP A 275 -9.29 3.40 17.72
N ILE A 276 -9.15 4.27 16.69
CA ILE A 276 -10.23 5.15 16.24
C ILE A 276 -11.43 4.34 15.78
N PHE A 277 -11.24 3.28 14.97
CA PHE A 277 -12.36 2.45 14.51
C PHE A 277 -13.02 1.66 15.64
N LEU A 278 -12.25 1.21 16.63
CA LEU A 278 -12.80 0.60 17.83
C LEU A 278 -13.57 1.59 18.71
N LEU A 279 -13.12 2.85 18.78
CA LEU A 279 -13.82 3.91 19.50
C LEU A 279 -15.11 4.35 18.78
N LEU A 280 -15.13 4.33 17.44
CA LEU A 280 -16.31 4.60 16.61
C LEU A 280 -17.37 3.51 16.76
N ASP A 281 -16.96 2.24 16.87
CA ASP A 281 -17.85 1.12 17.21
C ASP A 281 -18.47 1.33 18.62
N GLY A 282 -17.65 1.67 19.62
CA GLY A 282 -18.07 2.05 20.97
C GLY A 282 -18.65 0.93 21.82
N SER A 283 -18.76 -0.30 21.29
CA SER A 283 -19.26 -1.48 22.02
C SER A 283 -18.32 -1.91 23.15
N ALA A 284 -18.82 -2.72 24.08
CA ALA A 284 -17.99 -3.33 25.13
C ALA A 284 -16.91 -4.22 24.52
N GLU A 285 -17.25 -5.01 23.50
CA GLU A 285 -16.33 -5.85 22.75
C GLU A 285 -15.20 -5.04 22.10
N ALA A 286 -15.52 -3.89 21.47
CA ALA A 286 -14.52 -3.01 20.86
C ALA A 286 -13.52 -2.48 21.91
N LYS A 287 -13.96 -2.15 23.11
CA LYS A 287 -13.09 -1.72 24.22
C LYS A 287 -12.15 -2.83 24.70
N GLU A 288 -12.65 -4.06 24.76
CA GLU A 288 -11.83 -5.23 25.07
C GLU A 288 -10.78 -5.48 23.98
N LYS A 289 -11.19 -5.40 22.70
CA LYS A 289 -10.27 -5.53 21.53
C LYS A 289 -9.18 -4.46 21.57
N LYS A 290 -9.51 -3.21 21.90
CA LYS A 290 -8.53 -2.13 22.04
C LYS A 290 -7.50 -2.48 23.13
N THR A 291 -7.96 -2.87 24.31
CA THR A 291 -7.10 -3.26 25.42
C THR A 291 -6.20 -4.44 25.04
N ALA A 292 -6.77 -5.44 24.37
CA ALA A 292 -6.05 -6.61 23.88
C ALA A 292 -4.97 -6.26 22.84
N LEU A 293 -5.25 -5.31 21.92
CA LEU A 293 -4.26 -4.86 20.91
C LEU A 293 -3.06 -4.18 21.59
N TRP A 294 -3.27 -3.30 22.55
CA TRP A 294 -2.18 -2.63 23.27
C TRP A 294 -1.38 -3.58 24.15
N LYS A 295 -2.04 -4.58 24.75
CA LYS A 295 -1.38 -5.68 25.46
C LYS A 295 -0.50 -6.48 24.48
N TYR A 296 -1.04 -6.83 23.31
CA TYR A 296 -0.33 -7.54 22.26
C TYR A 296 0.94 -6.79 21.83
N LEU A 297 0.85 -5.49 21.52
CA LEU A 297 2.01 -4.67 21.19
C LEU A 297 3.08 -4.72 22.30
N LYS A 298 2.66 -4.62 23.57
CA LYS A 298 3.58 -4.65 24.72
C LYS A 298 4.29 -5.99 24.88
N GLU A 299 3.60 -7.09 24.61
CA GLU A 299 4.13 -8.45 24.75
C GLU A 299 5.03 -8.87 23.59
N HIS A 300 4.74 -8.36 22.37
CA HIS A 300 5.43 -8.73 21.11
C HIS A 300 6.56 -7.78 20.73
N THR A 301 6.74 -6.68 21.45
CA THR A 301 7.80 -5.71 21.12
C THR A 301 8.72 -5.44 22.30
N LYS A 302 9.95 -4.98 21.99
CA LYS A 302 10.89 -4.52 23.01
C LYS A 302 10.37 -3.23 23.70
N PRO A 303 10.76 -2.99 24.97
CA PRO A 303 10.27 -1.85 25.75
C PRO A 303 10.49 -0.48 25.10
N ASP A 304 11.56 -0.29 24.35
CA ASP A 304 11.84 0.96 23.65
C ASP A 304 10.98 1.14 22.39
N VAL A 305 10.64 0.06 21.68
CA VAL A 305 9.66 0.07 20.58
C VAL A 305 8.28 0.43 21.12
N TYR A 306 7.81 -0.28 22.15
CA TYR A 306 6.54 0.02 22.81
C TYR A 306 6.46 1.50 23.25
N ARG A 307 7.52 1.99 23.94
CA ARG A 307 7.59 3.39 24.38
C ARG A 307 7.53 4.37 23.20
N SER A 308 8.20 4.06 22.11
CA SER A 308 8.20 4.92 20.90
C SER A 308 6.81 5.01 20.29
N VAL A 309 6.05 3.91 20.24
CA VAL A 309 4.67 3.90 19.74
C VAL A 309 3.74 4.67 20.68
N VAL A 310 3.90 4.53 21.99
CA VAL A 310 3.13 5.28 23.01
C VAL A 310 3.42 6.78 22.97
N LEU A 311 4.64 7.19 22.64
CA LEU A 311 5.00 8.60 22.47
C LEU A 311 4.57 9.17 21.10
N GLY A 312 4.17 8.34 20.17
CA GLY A 312 3.65 8.72 18.86
C GLY A 312 2.14 8.97 18.86
N VAL A 313 1.56 9.06 17.66
CA VAL A 313 0.12 9.30 17.46
C VAL A 313 -0.75 8.20 18.07
N GLY A 314 -0.28 6.96 18.09
CA GLY A 314 -0.99 5.84 18.73
C GLY A 314 -1.21 6.07 20.23
N GLY A 315 -0.25 6.67 20.95
CA GLY A 315 -0.44 6.98 22.35
C GLY A 315 -1.51 8.04 22.61
N LEU A 316 -1.71 8.97 21.67
CA LEU A 316 -2.80 9.95 21.76
C LEU A 316 -4.18 9.29 21.72
N THR A 317 -4.33 8.23 20.94
CA THR A 317 -5.61 7.48 20.84
C THR A 317 -5.81 6.49 22.00
N ASN A 318 -4.75 6.18 22.74
CA ASN A 318 -4.79 5.29 23.90
C ASN A 318 -4.85 6.04 25.26
N MET A 319 -5.06 7.35 25.27
CA MET A 319 -5.24 8.09 26.51
C MET A 319 -6.44 7.57 27.29
N ASN A 320 -6.26 7.45 28.63
CA ASN A 320 -7.29 6.97 29.54
C ASN A 320 -7.55 8.00 30.65
N PHE A 321 -8.57 8.85 30.43
CA PHE A 321 -9.10 9.80 31.40
C PHE A 321 -10.63 9.94 31.21
N PRO A 322 -11.38 10.49 32.19
CA PRO A 322 -12.83 10.65 32.02
C PRO A 322 -13.19 11.39 30.73
N LYS A 323 -14.01 10.76 29.89
CA LYS A 323 -14.43 11.24 28.55
C LYS A 323 -13.33 11.29 27.49
N SER A 324 -12.20 10.58 27.67
CA SER A 324 -11.11 10.51 26.66
C SER A 324 -11.63 10.07 25.30
N ASP A 325 -12.54 9.12 25.21
CA ASP A 325 -13.12 8.62 23.96
C ASP A 325 -13.74 9.76 23.15
N ARG A 326 -14.54 10.63 23.80
CA ARG A 326 -15.15 11.79 23.13
C ARG A 326 -14.12 12.82 22.67
N PHE A 327 -13.09 13.02 23.46
CA PHE A 327 -12.00 13.95 23.10
C PHE A 327 -11.21 13.42 21.91
N ILE A 328 -10.83 12.15 21.91
CA ILE A 328 -10.09 11.50 20.81
C ILE A 328 -10.90 11.54 19.52
N LEU A 329 -12.18 11.17 19.56
CA LEU A 329 -13.07 11.26 18.40
C LEU A 329 -13.28 12.70 17.92
N GLY A 330 -13.32 13.67 18.83
CA GLY A 330 -13.35 15.10 18.47
C GLY A 330 -12.10 15.53 17.71
N CYS A 331 -10.91 15.13 18.18
CA CYS A 331 -9.63 15.37 17.48
C CYS A 331 -9.61 14.68 16.10
N TYR A 332 -10.09 13.45 16.00
CA TYR A 332 -10.20 12.73 14.74
C TYR A 332 -11.10 13.47 13.74
N ARG A 333 -12.31 13.89 14.14
CA ARG A 333 -13.22 14.67 13.28
C ARG A 333 -12.63 16.01 12.85
N PHE A 334 -11.86 16.64 13.72
CA PHE A 334 -11.12 17.86 13.35
C PHE A 334 -10.03 17.56 12.31
N ALA A 335 -9.25 16.50 12.52
CA ALA A 335 -8.22 16.08 11.57
C ALA A 335 -8.80 15.75 10.18
N GLN A 336 -9.94 15.04 10.12
CA GLN A 336 -10.64 14.78 8.84
C GLN A 336 -10.94 16.06 8.07
N LYS A 337 -11.42 17.10 8.77
CA LYS A 337 -11.72 18.39 8.13
C LYS A 337 -10.48 19.13 7.62
N VAL A 338 -9.37 19.05 8.36
CA VAL A 338 -8.12 19.75 8.03
C VAL A 338 -7.38 19.05 6.90
N PHE A 339 -7.22 17.73 6.99
CA PHE A 339 -6.41 16.94 6.05
C PHE A 339 -7.25 16.31 4.93
N LYS A 340 -8.57 16.47 4.94
CA LYS A 340 -9.51 15.97 3.90
C LYS A 340 -9.32 14.48 3.58
N PHE A 341 -9.06 13.65 4.60
CA PHE A 341 -9.11 12.21 4.44
C PHE A 341 -10.46 11.64 4.91
N ASN A 342 -10.89 10.53 4.33
CA ASN A 342 -12.16 9.88 4.64
C ASN A 342 -12.15 9.22 6.01
#